data_bd42a7b9f6cc5b32ff81afb74b6cfbfd
#
_entry.id   bd42a7b9f6cc5b32ff81afb74b6cfbfd
#
_cell.length_a   1.000
_cell.length_b   1.000
_cell.length_c   1.000
_cell.angle_alpha   90.00
_cell.angle_beta   90.00
_cell.angle_gamma   90.00
#
_symmetry.space_group_name_H-M   'P 1'
#
loop_
_entity.id
_entity.type
_entity.pdbx_description
1 polymer ?
#
loop_
_entity_poly.entity_id
_entity_poly.type
_entity_poly.pdbx_seq_one_letter_code
_entity_poly.pdbx_strand_id
1 'polypeptide(L)'
;MKKLLPLALIAVACEAMAQDAQCVPERAAMVETVRLYARSEAGVLGPQGISETVLQAMGQAERHRFTPGRSCSLAYMDGPVLIGKGQTISQPFIVALMTHFAAVKSDHTVLEVGTGSGYQAAILARLVRKVCTVEIIPPLAEAAAKVLRELGYDNVSVKIGDGYHGWLECGPFDAIIVTAALGHVPPPLIEQLKVGGRLVMPLGPTHALQQLTVIEKIAPTETRMRSIILVRFVPFTRSQD
;
A
#
# COMPACT_ATOMS: atom_id res chain seq x y z
N MET A 1 17.32 19.33 -35.43
CA MET A 1 16.65 20.34 -34.60
C MET A 1 16.57 19.81 -33.16
N LYS A 2 17.43 20.26 -32.25
CA LYS A 2 17.36 19.91 -30.81
C LYS A 2 16.21 20.71 -30.19
N LYS A 3 15.15 20.04 -29.75
CA LYS A 3 14.08 20.69 -28.99
C LYS A 3 14.63 21.08 -27.62
N LEU A 4 14.82 22.37 -27.38
CA LEU A 4 15.10 22.89 -26.03
C LEU A 4 13.88 22.62 -25.15
N LEU A 5 14.06 21.88 -24.05
CA LEU A 5 13.04 21.77 -23.00
C LEU A 5 12.78 23.18 -22.44
N PRO A 6 11.52 23.57 -22.18
CA PRO A 6 11.23 24.88 -21.61
C PRO A 6 11.84 25.01 -20.21
N LEU A 7 12.46 26.17 -19.94
CA LEU A 7 13.13 26.47 -18.64
C LEU A 7 12.24 26.18 -17.42
N ALA A 8 10.93 26.34 -17.53
CA ALA A 8 9.98 26.06 -16.47
C ALA A 8 9.93 24.56 -16.07
N LEU A 9 10.10 23.64 -17.02
CA LEU A 9 10.17 22.20 -16.73
C LEU A 9 11.49 21.83 -16.03
N ILE A 10 12.57 22.52 -16.36
CA ILE A 10 13.88 22.29 -15.72
C ILE A 10 13.86 22.80 -14.28
N ALA A 11 13.23 23.96 -14.00
CA ALA A 11 13.11 24.49 -12.64
C ALA A 11 12.28 23.59 -11.73
N VAL A 12 11.13 23.10 -12.19
CA VAL A 12 10.27 22.17 -11.42
C VAL A 12 10.95 20.82 -11.15
N ALA A 13 11.71 20.32 -12.12
CA ALA A 13 12.50 19.09 -11.92
C ALA A 13 13.65 19.31 -10.92
N CYS A 14 14.29 20.47 -10.94
CA CYS A 14 15.38 20.81 -10.02
C CYS A 14 14.87 20.98 -8.58
N GLU A 15 13.71 21.61 -8.38
CA GLU A 15 13.06 21.74 -7.07
C GLU A 15 12.61 20.37 -6.52
N ALA A 16 12.04 19.50 -7.35
CA ALA A 16 11.65 18.15 -6.97
C ALA A 16 12.87 17.31 -6.56
N MET A 17 13.96 17.37 -7.31
CA MET A 17 15.22 16.67 -6.97
C MET A 17 15.87 17.22 -5.70
N ALA A 18 15.82 18.52 -5.48
CA ALA A 18 16.34 19.14 -4.25
C ALA A 18 15.51 18.73 -3.02
N GLN A 19 14.19 18.61 -3.16
CA GLN A 19 13.30 18.19 -2.10
C GLN A 19 13.46 16.69 -1.78
N ASP A 20 13.71 15.85 -2.77
CA ASP A 20 13.99 14.42 -2.57
C ASP A 20 15.34 14.21 -1.87
N ALA A 21 16.38 14.93 -2.27
CA ALA A 21 17.67 14.91 -1.58
C ALA A 21 17.55 15.34 -0.10
N GLN A 22 16.62 16.25 0.20
CA GLN A 22 16.38 16.74 1.56
C GLN A 22 15.73 15.70 2.48
N CYS A 23 14.91 14.77 1.96
CA CYS A 23 14.20 13.75 2.75
C CYS A 23 14.94 12.40 2.85
N VAL A 24 16.12 12.26 2.28
CA VAL A 24 16.87 10.98 2.30
C VAL A 24 17.20 10.52 3.72
N PRO A 25 17.64 11.37 4.66
CA PRO A 25 17.91 10.94 6.04
C PRO A 25 16.67 10.42 6.75
N GLU A 26 15.53 11.11 6.63
CA GLU A 26 14.28 10.71 7.29
C GLU A 26 13.74 9.41 6.69
N ARG A 27 13.88 9.21 5.37
CA ARG A 27 13.52 7.95 4.71
C ARG A 27 14.37 6.79 5.21
N ALA A 28 15.67 6.97 5.35
CA ALA A 28 16.56 5.96 5.92
C ALA A 28 16.22 5.65 7.38
N ALA A 29 15.99 6.68 8.20
CA ALA A 29 15.58 6.53 9.59
C ALA A 29 14.23 5.79 9.73
N MET A 30 13.26 6.06 8.86
CA MET A 30 11.99 5.32 8.81
C MET A 30 12.21 3.82 8.57
N VAL A 31 13.07 3.44 7.63
CA VAL A 31 13.36 2.02 7.34
C VAL A 31 13.99 1.34 8.56
N GLU A 32 14.93 2.01 9.24
CA GLU A 32 15.52 1.47 10.48
C GLU A 32 14.50 1.36 11.61
N THR A 33 13.58 2.32 11.74
CA THR A 33 12.48 2.25 12.70
C THR A 33 11.59 1.03 12.43
N VAL A 34 11.22 0.79 11.16
CA VAL A 34 10.46 -0.40 10.75
C VAL A 34 11.23 -1.68 11.09
N ARG A 35 12.55 -1.70 10.86
CA ARG A 35 13.40 -2.85 11.19
C ARG A 35 13.44 -3.11 12.70
N LEU A 36 13.50 -2.08 13.52
CA LEU A 36 13.47 -2.19 14.98
C LEU A 36 12.14 -2.74 15.49
N TYR A 37 11.02 -2.22 15.01
CA TYR A 37 9.68 -2.73 15.34
C TYR A 37 9.50 -4.19 14.88
N ALA A 38 10.02 -4.55 13.72
CA ALA A 38 9.97 -5.93 13.25
C ALA A 38 10.70 -6.91 14.20
N ARG A 39 11.77 -6.47 14.85
CA ARG A 39 12.48 -7.28 15.86
C ARG A 39 11.66 -7.44 17.15
N SER A 40 10.93 -6.40 17.59
CA SER A 40 10.05 -6.50 18.76
C SER A 40 8.86 -7.43 18.52
N GLU A 41 8.44 -7.59 17.25
CA GLU A 41 7.37 -8.48 16.81
C GLU A 41 7.89 -9.86 16.34
N ALA A 42 9.05 -10.30 16.81
CA ALA A 42 9.67 -11.58 16.41
C ALA A 42 8.78 -12.80 16.68
N GLY A 43 7.88 -12.73 17.67
CA GLY A 43 6.88 -13.78 17.93
C GLY A 43 5.90 -14.00 16.79
N VAL A 44 5.68 -12.97 15.96
CA VAL A 44 4.75 -12.99 14.83
C VAL A 44 5.47 -13.14 13.49
N LEU A 45 6.58 -12.43 13.33
CA LEU A 45 7.38 -12.36 12.09
C LEU A 45 8.44 -13.47 12.00
N GLY A 46 8.75 -14.11 13.13
CA GLY A 46 9.92 -14.98 13.23
C GLY A 46 11.24 -14.21 13.38
N PRO A 47 12.37 -14.91 13.50
CA PRO A 47 13.68 -14.30 13.80
C PRO A 47 14.22 -13.41 12.67
N GLN A 48 13.73 -13.58 11.45
CA GLN A 48 14.19 -12.81 10.29
C GLN A 48 13.46 -11.46 10.13
N GLY A 49 12.33 -11.25 10.85
CA GLY A 49 11.54 -10.02 10.77
C GLY A 49 10.92 -9.76 9.38
N ILE A 50 10.78 -8.49 9.02
CA ILE A 50 10.31 -8.08 7.68
C ILE A 50 11.35 -8.44 6.62
N SER A 51 10.91 -8.94 5.46
CA SER A 51 11.82 -9.31 4.37
C SER A 51 12.63 -8.10 3.87
N GLU A 52 13.90 -8.32 3.57
CA GLU A 52 14.81 -7.26 3.12
C GLU A 52 14.34 -6.61 1.80
N THR A 53 13.70 -7.37 0.91
CA THR A 53 13.13 -6.86 -0.33
C THR A 53 12.03 -5.81 -0.07
N VAL A 54 11.20 -6.00 0.97
CA VAL A 54 10.18 -5.02 1.39
C VAL A 54 10.86 -3.77 1.96
N LEU A 55 11.86 -3.93 2.83
CA LEU A 55 12.60 -2.80 3.40
C LEU A 55 13.32 -1.98 2.33
N GLN A 56 13.92 -2.63 1.33
CA GLN A 56 14.54 -1.97 0.19
C GLN A 56 13.52 -1.20 -0.66
N ALA A 57 12.34 -1.79 -0.95
CA ALA A 57 11.28 -1.10 -1.65
C ALA A 57 10.82 0.17 -0.91
N MET A 58 10.71 0.10 0.43
CA MET A 58 10.38 1.25 1.26
C MET A 58 11.48 2.32 1.26
N GLY A 59 12.74 1.92 1.29
CA GLY A 59 13.91 2.81 1.22
C GLY A 59 14.03 3.53 -0.14
N GLN A 60 13.41 3.00 -1.18
CA GLN A 60 13.41 3.59 -2.52
C GLN A 60 12.15 4.41 -2.83
N ALA A 61 11.05 4.20 -2.11
CA ALA A 61 9.80 4.91 -2.36
C ALA A 61 9.79 6.26 -1.63
N GLU A 62 9.47 7.32 -2.36
CA GLU A 62 9.44 8.70 -1.88
C GLU A 62 8.13 9.01 -1.13
N ARG A 63 7.99 8.51 0.11
CA ARG A 63 6.75 8.64 0.89
C ARG A 63 6.25 10.08 1.01
N HIS A 64 7.14 11.08 1.09
CA HIS A 64 6.78 12.50 1.14
C HIS A 64 5.99 12.97 -0.09
N ARG A 65 6.18 12.34 -1.26
CA ARG A 65 5.40 12.65 -2.48
C ARG A 65 3.94 12.20 -2.35
N PHE A 66 3.64 11.27 -1.47
CA PHE A 66 2.30 10.76 -1.15
C PHE A 66 1.66 11.46 0.06
N THR A 67 2.32 12.47 0.62
CA THR A 67 1.85 13.31 1.73
C THR A 67 2.05 14.78 1.42
N PRO A 68 1.40 15.33 0.38
CA PRO A 68 1.66 16.68 -0.10
C PRO A 68 1.48 17.72 1.02
N GLY A 69 2.38 18.72 1.04
CA GLY A 69 2.38 19.80 2.02
C GLY A 69 2.86 19.40 3.43
N ARG A 70 3.38 18.19 3.62
CA ARG A 70 3.98 17.77 4.89
C ARG A 70 5.51 17.89 4.85
N SER A 71 6.11 18.19 6.02
CA SER A 71 7.56 18.16 6.16
C SER A 71 8.10 16.73 6.03
N CYS A 72 9.38 16.57 5.72
CA CYS A 72 10.01 15.25 5.68
C CYS A 72 9.84 14.50 7.00
N SER A 73 10.07 15.17 8.14
CA SER A 73 9.91 14.56 9.46
C SER A 73 8.50 13.99 9.69
N LEU A 74 7.45 14.71 9.26
CA LEU A 74 6.07 14.24 9.40
C LEU A 74 5.74 13.14 8.39
N ALA A 75 6.21 13.25 7.15
CA ALA A 75 5.97 12.26 6.11
C ALA A 75 6.58 10.89 6.43
N TYR A 76 7.75 10.89 7.08
CA TYR A 76 8.50 9.66 7.40
C TYR A 76 8.39 9.21 8.86
N MET A 77 7.60 9.93 9.69
CA MET A 77 7.25 9.49 11.03
C MET A 77 6.55 8.12 10.98
N ASP A 78 6.87 7.21 11.92
CA ASP A 78 6.20 5.90 11.98
C ASP A 78 4.82 6.02 12.65
N GLY A 79 3.92 6.61 11.91
CA GLY A 79 2.51 6.84 12.27
C GLY A 79 1.65 7.10 11.03
N PRO A 80 0.32 7.00 11.17
CA PRO A 80 -0.59 7.39 10.11
C PRO A 80 -0.61 8.92 9.94
N VAL A 81 -0.73 9.41 8.70
CA VAL A 81 -0.81 10.83 8.37
C VAL A 81 -2.07 11.11 7.56
N LEU A 82 -2.81 12.17 7.90
CA LEU A 82 -4.02 12.57 7.18
C LEU A 82 -3.69 13.00 5.74
N ILE A 83 -4.42 12.44 4.78
CA ILE A 83 -4.32 12.74 3.33
C ILE A 83 -5.56 13.46 2.78
N GLY A 84 -6.51 13.81 3.64
CA GLY A 84 -7.78 14.44 3.26
C GLY A 84 -8.95 13.45 3.20
N LYS A 85 -10.17 13.99 3.05
CA LYS A 85 -11.40 13.18 2.96
C LYS A 85 -11.62 12.21 4.13
N GLY A 86 -11.07 12.50 5.31
CA GLY A 86 -11.12 11.61 6.47
C GLY A 86 -10.22 10.37 6.37
N GLN A 87 -9.37 10.29 5.34
CA GLN A 87 -8.48 9.16 5.10
C GLN A 87 -7.04 9.44 5.52
N THR A 88 -6.27 8.39 5.72
CA THR A 88 -4.87 8.45 6.13
C THR A 88 -3.98 7.59 5.21
N ILE A 89 -2.75 8.00 5.01
CA ILE A 89 -1.68 7.08 4.61
C ILE A 89 -1.30 6.25 5.85
N SER A 90 -1.22 4.95 5.70
CA SER A 90 -0.93 4.02 6.81
C SER A 90 0.45 4.25 7.42
N GLN A 91 0.61 3.90 8.71
CA GLN A 91 1.90 3.83 9.39
C GLN A 91 2.91 3.00 8.58
N PRO A 92 4.16 3.45 8.40
CA PRO A 92 5.18 2.72 7.66
C PRO A 92 5.36 1.27 8.08
N PHE A 93 5.42 0.99 9.39
CA PHE A 93 5.52 -0.38 9.89
C PHE A 93 4.35 -1.27 9.43
N ILE A 94 3.12 -0.74 9.44
CA ILE A 94 1.93 -1.49 8.97
C ILE A 94 1.99 -1.76 7.46
N VAL A 95 2.43 -0.79 6.65
CA VAL A 95 2.66 -1.00 5.20
C VAL A 95 3.67 -2.13 4.97
N ALA A 96 4.80 -2.12 5.71
CA ALA A 96 5.81 -3.16 5.64
C ALA A 96 5.27 -4.53 6.04
N LEU A 97 4.52 -4.59 7.13
CA LEU A 97 3.94 -5.80 7.68
C LEU A 97 2.93 -6.44 6.72
N MET A 98 1.99 -5.65 6.19
CA MET A 98 1.00 -6.13 5.23
C MET A 98 1.67 -6.63 3.94
N THR A 99 2.65 -5.91 3.43
CA THR A 99 3.42 -6.31 2.24
C THR A 99 4.21 -7.59 2.47
N HIS A 100 4.84 -7.74 3.64
CA HIS A 100 5.56 -8.95 4.02
C HIS A 100 4.64 -10.17 4.06
N PHE A 101 3.47 -10.05 4.70
CA PHE A 101 2.52 -11.16 4.81
C PHE A 101 1.78 -11.48 3.50
N ALA A 102 1.67 -10.55 2.58
CA ALA A 102 1.18 -10.81 1.24
C ALA A 102 2.09 -11.75 0.43
N ALA A 103 3.36 -11.91 0.86
CA ALA A 103 4.36 -12.83 0.31
C ALA A 103 4.46 -12.75 -1.22
N VAL A 104 4.46 -11.54 -1.74
CA VAL A 104 4.48 -11.26 -3.19
C VAL A 104 5.82 -11.63 -3.84
N LYS A 105 5.78 -11.91 -5.15
CA LYS A 105 6.93 -12.22 -6.00
C LYS A 105 6.91 -11.34 -7.25
N SER A 106 8.03 -11.24 -7.93
CA SER A 106 8.24 -10.34 -9.06
C SER A 106 7.32 -10.62 -10.28
N ASP A 107 6.81 -11.82 -10.43
CA ASP A 107 5.89 -12.24 -11.49
C ASP A 107 4.41 -12.10 -11.12
N HIS A 108 4.10 -11.70 -9.89
CA HIS A 108 2.75 -11.61 -9.36
C HIS A 108 1.94 -10.44 -9.95
N THR A 109 0.61 -10.64 -9.96
CA THR A 109 -0.40 -9.58 -10.11
C THR A 109 -1.12 -9.41 -8.79
N VAL A 110 -1.13 -8.18 -8.26
CA VAL A 110 -1.66 -7.88 -6.92
C VAL A 110 -2.80 -6.88 -7.00
N LEU A 111 -3.84 -7.09 -6.20
CA LEU A 111 -4.89 -6.12 -5.97
C LEU A 111 -4.65 -5.39 -4.65
N GLU A 112 -4.73 -4.07 -4.68
CA GLU A 112 -4.91 -3.22 -3.51
C GLU A 112 -6.35 -2.70 -3.48
N VAL A 113 -7.00 -2.75 -2.33
CA VAL A 113 -8.31 -2.14 -2.10
C VAL A 113 -8.14 -1.01 -1.07
N GLY A 114 -8.42 0.21 -1.51
CA GLY A 114 -8.15 1.45 -0.80
C GLY A 114 -6.83 2.08 -1.24
N THR A 115 -6.78 2.64 -2.46
CA THR A 115 -5.57 3.32 -3.00
C THR A 115 -5.08 4.44 -2.08
N GLY A 116 -6.03 5.22 -1.52
CA GLY A 116 -5.72 6.35 -0.66
C GLY A 116 -4.74 7.32 -1.30
N SER A 117 -3.54 7.43 -0.72
CA SER A 117 -2.45 8.24 -1.27
C SER A 117 -1.74 7.62 -2.47
N GLY A 118 -1.81 6.27 -2.65
CA GLY A 118 -1.03 5.50 -3.61
C GLY A 118 0.30 4.96 -3.06
N TYR A 119 0.64 5.19 -1.80
CA TYR A 119 1.93 4.76 -1.24
C TYR A 119 2.08 3.25 -1.14
N GLN A 120 1.05 2.53 -0.68
CA GLN A 120 1.09 1.05 -0.63
C GLN A 120 1.19 0.47 -2.05
N ALA A 121 0.46 1.05 -3.04
CA ALA A 121 0.61 0.69 -4.45
C ALA A 121 2.04 0.90 -4.96
N ALA A 122 2.68 2.02 -4.59
CA ALA A 122 4.07 2.33 -4.97
C ALA A 122 5.07 1.31 -4.38
N ILE A 123 4.87 0.87 -3.14
CA ILE A 123 5.70 -0.20 -2.53
C ILE A 123 5.50 -1.51 -3.29
N LEU A 124 4.26 -1.92 -3.54
CA LEU A 124 3.94 -3.14 -4.29
C LEU A 124 4.51 -3.10 -5.71
N ALA A 125 4.43 -1.96 -6.39
CA ALA A 125 4.93 -1.79 -7.76
C ALA A 125 6.41 -2.10 -7.93
N ARG A 126 7.21 -1.94 -6.87
CA ARG A 126 8.64 -2.27 -6.85
C ARG A 126 8.92 -3.76 -6.67
N LEU A 127 7.91 -4.53 -6.28
CA LEU A 127 8.04 -5.93 -5.87
C LEU A 127 7.39 -6.89 -6.84
N VAL A 128 6.43 -6.40 -7.67
CA VAL A 128 5.59 -7.27 -8.49
C VAL A 128 5.51 -6.81 -9.95
N ARG A 129 5.05 -7.69 -10.82
CA ARG A 129 4.86 -7.39 -12.23
C ARG A 129 3.74 -6.37 -12.48
N LYS A 130 2.63 -6.45 -11.72
CA LYS A 130 1.45 -5.61 -11.93
C LYS A 130 0.71 -5.34 -10.62
N VAL A 131 0.34 -4.09 -10.41
CA VAL A 131 -0.54 -3.66 -9.32
C VAL A 131 -1.84 -3.11 -9.91
N CYS A 132 -2.97 -3.62 -9.42
CA CYS A 132 -4.29 -3.06 -9.65
C CYS A 132 -4.74 -2.47 -8.32
N THR A 133 -5.17 -1.22 -8.29
CA THR A 133 -5.63 -0.58 -7.06
C THR A 133 -6.97 0.10 -7.27
N VAL A 134 -7.89 -0.08 -6.31
CA VAL A 134 -9.26 0.42 -6.37
C VAL A 134 -9.50 1.42 -5.24
N GLU A 135 -10.05 2.59 -5.59
CA GLU A 135 -10.40 3.66 -4.66
C GLU A 135 -11.83 4.12 -4.89
N ILE A 136 -12.62 4.20 -3.83
CA ILE A 136 -14.02 4.63 -3.92
C ILE A 136 -14.17 6.15 -3.92
N ILE A 137 -13.17 6.89 -3.43
CA ILE A 137 -13.18 8.35 -3.33
C ILE A 137 -12.48 8.95 -4.56
N PRO A 138 -13.24 9.46 -5.58
CA PRO A 138 -12.64 9.87 -6.84
C PRO A 138 -11.48 10.87 -6.73
N PRO A 139 -11.56 11.93 -5.89
CA PRO A 139 -10.44 12.87 -5.75
C PRO A 139 -9.15 12.24 -5.22
N LEU A 140 -9.23 11.18 -4.39
CA LEU A 140 -8.05 10.47 -3.91
C LEU A 140 -7.48 9.58 -5.02
N ALA A 141 -8.33 8.85 -5.73
CA ALA A 141 -7.91 8.02 -6.87
C ALA A 141 -7.18 8.84 -7.94
N GLU A 142 -7.73 10.00 -8.31
CA GLU A 142 -7.16 10.91 -9.30
C GLU A 142 -5.80 11.46 -8.85
N ALA A 143 -5.70 11.90 -7.58
CA ALA A 143 -4.46 12.40 -7.00
C ALA A 143 -3.39 11.30 -6.94
N ALA A 144 -3.74 10.10 -6.48
CA ALA A 144 -2.84 8.95 -6.44
C ALA A 144 -2.36 8.55 -7.84
N ALA A 145 -3.28 8.45 -8.82
CA ALA A 145 -2.94 8.12 -10.20
C ALA A 145 -1.98 9.15 -10.83
N LYS A 146 -2.14 10.43 -10.49
CA LYS A 146 -1.24 11.49 -10.94
C LYS A 146 0.17 11.30 -10.37
N VAL A 147 0.28 11.17 -9.05
CA VAL A 147 1.58 11.02 -8.36
C VAL A 147 2.30 9.74 -8.82
N LEU A 148 1.59 8.62 -8.93
CA LEU A 148 2.16 7.35 -9.40
C LEU A 148 2.75 7.48 -10.80
N ARG A 149 2.04 8.13 -11.74
CA ARG A 149 2.58 8.39 -13.10
C ARG A 149 3.79 9.33 -13.09
N GLU A 150 3.73 10.42 -12.31
CA GLU A 150 4.84 11.38 -12.19
C GLU A 150 6.12 10.71 -11.67
N LEU A 151 5.97 9.69 -10.81
CA LEU A 151 7.08 8.93 -10.24
C LEU A 151 7.47 7.69 -11.07
N GLY A 152 6.86 7.48 -12.25
CA GLY A 152 7.22 6.40 -13.18
C GLY A 152 6.77 5.00 -12.74
N TYR A 153 5.69 4.88 -11.96
CA TYR A 153 5.11 3.58 -11.59
C TYR A 153 4.17 3.07 -12.70
N ASP A 154 4.74 2.70 -13.86
CA ASP A 154 3.99 2.34 -15.06
C ASP A 154 3.24 1.01 -14.96
N ASN A 155 3.59 0.17 -13.97
CA ASN A 155 2.95 -1.11 -13.70
C ASN A 155 1.77 -1.01 -12.71
N VAL A 156 1.32 0.21 -12.34
CA VAL A 156 0.16 0.45 -11.48
C VAL A 156 -1.02 0.93 -12.30
N SER A 157 -2.15 0.25 -12.16
CA SER A 157 -3.44 0.66 -12.71
C SER A 157 -4.37 1.09 -11.57
N VAL A 158 -4.95 2.29 -11.65
CA VAL A 158 -5.89 2.83 -10.65
C VAL A 158 -7.30 2.81 -11.22
N LYS A 159 -8.27 2.27 -10.45
CA LYS A 159 -9.70 2.26 -10.78
C LYS A 159 -10.50 3.00 -9.71
N ILE A 160 -11.41 3.87 -10.13
CA ILE A 160 -12.45 4.43 -9.25
C ILE A 160 -13.58 3.43 -9.15
N GLY A 161 -13.94 3.02 -7.92
CA GLY A 161 -15.03 2.08 -7.70
C GLY A 161 -15.10 1.50 -6.29
N ASP A 162 -16.12 0.68 -6.05
CA ASP A 162 -16.29 -0.04 -4.80
C ASP A 162 -15.37 -1.27 -4.76
N GLY A 163 -14.34 -1.20 -3.93
CA GLY A 163 -13.34 -2.26 -3.79
C GLY A 163 -13.87 -3.57 -3.20
N TYR A 164 -15.10 -3.58 -2.65
CA TYR A 164 -15.74 -4.80 -2.17
C TYR A 164 -15.88 -5.86 -3.27
N HIS A 165 -16.11 -5.42 -4.50
CA HIS A 165 -16.26 -6.28 -5.66
C HIS A 165 -14.92 -6.66 -6.31
N GLY A 166 -13.80 -6.13 -5.80
CA GLY A 166 -12.49 -6.33 -6.41
C GLY A 166 -12.36 -5.70 -7.79
N TRP A 167 -11.58 -6.35 -8.66
CA TRP A 167 -11.39 -5.92 -10.04
C TRP A 167 -11.22 -7.12 -10.96
N LEU A 168 -12.33 -7.70 -11.41
CA LEU A 168 -12.36 -8.96 -12.14
C LEU A 168 -11.50 -8.94 -13.41
N GLU A 169 -11.55 -7.84 -14.20
CA GLU A 169 -10.82 -7.72 -15.46
C GLU A 169 -9.30 -7.60 -15.27
N CYS A 170 -8.85 -7.26 -14.06
CA CYS A 170 -7.44 -7.16 -13.72
C CYS A 170 -6.88 -8.47 -13.15
N GLY A 171 -7.75 -9.30 -12.56
CA GLY A 171 -7.41 -10.59 -11.94
C GLY A 171 -7.15 -11.73 -12.94
N PRO A 172 -6.97 -12.96 -12.45
CA PRO A 172 -6.93 -13.34 -11.03
C PRO A 172 -5.63 -12.89 -10.32
N PHE A 173 -5.71 -12.73 -8.99
CA PHE A 173 -4.64 -12.14 -8.18
C PHE A 173 -3.83 -13.17 -7.41
N ASP A 174 -2.52 -12.97 -7.34
CA ASP A 174 -1.60 -13.75 -6.51
C ASP A 174 -1.64 -13.29 -5.05
N ALA A 175 -1.92 -12.00 -4.82
CA ALA A 175 -2.18 -11.46 -3.50
C ALA A 175 -3.19 -10.30 -3.56
N ILE A 176 -3.89 -10.08 -2.45
CA ILE A 176 -4.81 -8.96 -2.26
C ILE A 176 -4.48 -8.27 -0.92
N ILE A 177 -4.36 -6.95 -0.93
CA ILE A 177 -4.19 -6.14 0.29
C ILE A 177 -5.37 -5.20 0.41
N VAL A 178 -6.06 -5.22 1.56
CA VAL A 178 -7.16 -4.30 1.86
C VAL A 178 -6.70 -3.33 2.95
N THR A 179 -6.73 -2.05 2.67
CA THR A 179 -6.22 -0.98 3.55
C THR A 179 -7.32 -0.25 4.34
N ALA A 180 -8.48 -0.85 4.44
CA ALA A 180 -9.63 -0.35 5.20
C ALA A 180 -10.29 -1.48 6.01
N ALA A 181 -10.87 -1.17 7.17
CA ALA A 181 -11.44 -2.14 8.10
C ALA A 181 -12.84 -2.59 7.70
N LEU A 182 -13.08 -3.91 7.70
CA LEU A 182 -14.37 -4.51 7.44
C LEU A 182 -14.66 -5.65 8.44
N GLY A 183 -15.92 -5.82 8.82
CA GLY A 183 -16.36 -6.84 9.79
C GLY A 183 -16.38 -8.28 9.25
N HIS A 184 -16.19 -8.46 7.95
CA HIS A 184 -16.18 -9.76 7.27
C HIS A 184 -15.28 -9.73 6.05
N VAL A 185 -14.88 -10.88 5.55
CA VAL A 185 -14.11 -11.03 4.31
C VAL A 185 -15.06 -10.94 3.12
N PRO A 186 -14.88 -10.02 2.16
CA PRO A 186 -15.70 -9.95 0.96
C PRO A 186 -15.53 -11.20 0.09
N PRO A 187 -16.62 -11.97 -0.18
CA PRO A 187 -16.52 -13.17 -1.01
C PRO A 187 -15.90 -12.93 -2.39
N PRO A 188 -16.22 -11.83 -3.12
CA PRO A 188 -15.61 -11.56 -4.42
C PRO A 188 -14.09 -11.46 -4.42
N LEU A 189 -13.48 -11.04 -3.29
CA LEU A 189 -12.02 -10.98 -3.17
C LEU A 189 -11.40 -12.38 -3.07
N ILE A 190 -12.08 -13.29 -2.35
CA ILE A 190 -11.63 -14.70 -2.27
C ILE A 190 -11.80 -15.41 -3.63
N GLU A 191 -12.88 -15.13 -4.35
CA GLU A 191 -13.13 -15.69 -5.68
C GLU A 191 -12.02 -15.30 -6.66
N GLN A 192 -11.60 -14.01 -6.65
CA GLN A 192 -10.56 -13.45 -7.51
C GLN A 192 -9.14 -13.81 -7.06
N LEU A 193 -8.96 -14.37 -5.86
CA LEU A 193 -7.66 -14.82 -5.36
C LEU A 193 -7.33 -16.20 -5.93
N LYS A 194 -6.10 -16.38 -6.43
CA LYS A 194 -5.59 -17.67 -6.89
C LYS A 194 -5.44 -18.65 -5.72
N VAL A 195 -5.50 -19.94 -6.00
CA VAL A 195 -5.09 -20.97 -5.03
C VAL A 195 -3.60 -20.80 -4.71
N GLY A 196 -3.24 -20.82 -3.42
CA GLY A 196 -1.91 -20.46 -2.92
C GLY A 196 -1.73 -18.96 -2.69
N GLY A 197 -2.68 -18.12 -3.15
CA GLY A 197 -2.65 -16.66 -2.95
C GLY A 197 -3.06 -16.26 -1.52
N ARG A 198 -2.71 -15.02 -1.16
CA ARG A 198 -2.99 -14.45 0.17
C ARG A 198 -3.76 -13.14 0.09
N LEU A 199 -4.77 -13.02 0.94
CA LEU A 199 -5.45 -11.77 1.22
C LEU A 199 -5.05 -11.30 2.61
N VAL A 200 -4.58 -10.04 2.72
CA VAL A 200 -4.16 -9.40 3.97
C VAL A 200 -5.09 -8.22 4.23
N MET A 201 -5.80 -8.23 5.36
CA MET A 201 -6.78 -7.20 5.69
C MET A 201 -6.95 -6.99 7.20
N PRO A 202 -7.32 -5.78 7.64
CA PRO A 202 -7.84 -5.54 8.98
C PRO A 202 -9.29 -6.05 9.08
N LEU A 203 -9.50 -7.09 9.87
CA LEU A 203 -10.80 -7.75 10.05
C LEU A 203 -11.35 -7.44 11.45
N GLY A 204 -12.55 -6.88 11.53
CA GLY A 204 -13.22 -6.55 12.78
C GLY A 204 -14.07 -5.29 12.72
N PRO A 205 -14.57 -4.81 13.87
CA PRO A 205 -15.47 -3.66 13.95
C PRO A 205 -14.81 -2.38 13.42
N THR A 206 -15.53 -1.57 12.66
CA THR A 206 -15.01 -0.39 11.96
C THR A 206 -14.58 0.77 12.88
N HIS A 207 -15.05 0.80 14.13
CA HIS A 207 -14.74 1.87 15.10
C HIS A 207 -13.98 1.39 16.34
N ALA A 208 -13.45 0.16 16.30
CA ALA A 208 -12.66 -0.44 17.38
C ALA A 208 -11.29 -0.90 16.87
N LEU A 209 -10.58 -1.73 17.63
CA LEU A 209 -9.39 -2.42 17.18
C LEU A 209 -9.79 -3.59 16.27
N GLN A 210 -9.08 -3.76 15.16
CA GLN A 210 -9.24 -4.89 14.27
C GLN A 210 -8.06 -5.85 14.45
N GLN A 211 -8.25 -7.09 13.98
CA GLN A 211 -7.16 -8.05 13.79
C GLN A 211 -6.60 -7.89 12.36
N LEU A 212 -5.33 -7.54 12.22
CA LEU A 212 -4.67 -7.76 10.93
C LEU A 212 -4.65 -9.25 10.66
N THR A 213 -5.32 -9.66 9.58
CA THR A 213 -5.58 -11.08 9.28
C THR A 213 -5.00 -11.43 7.92
N VAL A 214 -4.35 -12.58 7.85
CA VAL A 214 -3.92 -13.22 6.61
C VAL A 214 -4.87 -14.37 6.31
N ILE A 215 -5.45 -14.34 5.11
CA ILE A 215 -6.32 -15.40 4.58
C ILE A 215 -5.60 -16.01 3.39
N GLU A 216 -5.24 -17.28 3.47
CA GLU A 216 -4.62 -18.07 2.40
C GLU A 216 -5.67 -18.94 1.73
N LYS A 217 -5.78 -18.85 0.40
CA LYS A 217 -6.68 -19.74 -0.36
C LYS A 217 -5.95 -21.05 -0.65
N ILE A 218 -6.29 -22.11 0.09
CA ILE A 218 -5.59 -23.41 0.01
C ILE A 218 -6.20 -24.35 -1.02
N ALA A 219 -7.47 -24.13 -1.37
CA ALA A 219 -8.19 -24.84 -2.43
C ALA A 219 -9.25 -23.90 -3.04
N PRO A 220 -9.91 -24.25 -4.15
CA PRO A 220 -10.92 -23.38 -4.78
C PRO A 220 -12.02 -22.87 -3.85
N THR A 221 -12.43 -23.68 -2.88
CA THR A 221 -13.50 -23.37 -1.89
C THR A 221 -13.00 -23.34 -0.45
N GLU A 222 -11.69 -23.45 -0.21
CA GLU A 222 -11.13 -23.57 1.13
C GLU A 222 -10.09 -22.47 1.40
N THR A 223 -10.22 -21.85 2.58
CA THR A 223 -9.28 -20.83 3.06
C THR A 223 -8.78 -21.16 4.46
N ARG A 224 -7.55 -20.75 4.74
CA ARG A 224 -6.94 -20.77 6.09
C ARG A 224 -6.75 -19.35 6.56
N MET A 225 -7.17 -19.03 7.77
CA MET A 225 -7.06 -17.70 8.35
C MET A 225 -6.08 -17.71 9.53
N ARG A 226 -5.28 -16.63 9.65
CA ARG A 226 -4.37 -16.39 10.77
C ARG A 226 -4.41 -14.91 11.15
N SER A 227 -4.74 -14.63 12.43
CA SER A 227 -4.60 -13.30 13.02
C SER A 227 -3.13 -12.99 13.34
N ILE A 228 -2.72 -11.76 13.10
CA ILE A 228 -1.33 -11.31 13.22
C ILE A 228 -1.17 -10.42 14.45
N ILE A 229 -1.64 -9.18 14.38
CA ILE A 229 -1.58 -8.18 15.45
C ILE A 229 -2.87 -7.36 15.49
N LEU A 230 -3.07 -6.64 16.59
CA LEU A 230 -4.12 -5.63 16.67
C LEU A 230 -3.73 -4.37 15.92
N VAL A 231 -4.66 -3.83 15.13
CA VAL A 231 -4.47 -2.63 14.31
C VAL A 231 -5.69 -1.72 14.39
N ARG A 232 -5.55 -0.48 13.91
CA ARG A 232 -6.66 0.44 13.71
C ARG A 232 -6.60 1.04 12.32
N PHE A 233 -7.63 0.76 11.52
CA PHE A 233 -7.80 1.29 10.18
C PHE A 233 -9.05 2.15 10.07
N VAL A 234 -9.09 2.98 9.04
CA VAL A 234 -10.30 3.69 8.62
C VAL A 234 -11.38 2.70 8.17
N PRO A 235 -12.67 3.03 8.33
CA PRO A 235 -13.76 2.18 7.88
C PRO A 235 -13.70 1.93 6.36
N PHE A 236 -14.04 0.72 5.95
CA PHE A 236 -14.27 0.37 4.56
C PHE A 236 -15.55 1.07 4.07
N THR A 237 -15.40 2.00 3.15
CA THR A 237 -16.54 2.73 2.56
C THR A 237 -17.13 1.94 1.40
N ARG A 238 -18.45 1.88 1.32
CA ARG A 238 -19.23 1.25 0.24
C ARG A 238 -19.95 2.31 -0.58
N SER A 239 -20.17 2.04 -1.87
CA SER A 239 -21.19 2.77 -2.63
C SER A 239 -22.55 2.56 -1.96
N GLN A 240 -23.30 3.63 -1.75
CA GLN A 240 -24.72 3.48 -1.44
C GLN A 240 -25.42 3.11 -2.75
N ASP A 241 -25.99 1.90 -2.81
CA ASP A 241 -26.85 1.47 -3.91
C ASP A 241 -28.12 2.34 -3.99
#